data_ce7ac237a9baa180cc507d2a8845fe20
#
_entry.id   ce7ac237a9baa180cc507d2a8845fe20
#
_cell.length_a   1.000
_cell.length_b   1.000
_cell.length_c   1.000
_cell.angle_alpha   90.00
_cell.angle_beta   90.00
_cell.angle_gamma   90.00
#
_symmetry.space_group_name_H-M   'P 1'
#
loop_
_entity.id
_entity.type
_entity.pdbx_description
1 polymer ?
#
loop_
_entity_poly.entity_id
_entity_poly.type
_entity_poly.pdbx_seq_one_letter_code
_entity_poly.pdbx_strand_id
1 'polypeptide(L)'
;PTENPLSVQMSFYLEEHRGHMDSLVDVDSAVSSITADGQSLPFTIQEVETEDAAVDRFALTYTVEFPAWGTREVAVAYLSSSYGLREGTTYWTQEFTYLLSPARHWAEFGSLDITIRTPEPAPYIVRSSLPLP
;
A
#
# COMPACT_ATOMS: atom_id res chain seq x y z
N PRO A 1 2.86 -24.11 1.91
CA PRO A 1 2.68 -24.47 3.34
C PRO A 1 3.89 -25.27 3.83
N THR A 2 4.32 -25.00 5.05
CA THR A 2 5.46 -25.66 5.67
C THR A 2 4.97 -26.63 6.75
N GLU A 3 5.74 -27.72 6.98
CA GLU A 3 5.40 -28.72 8.03
C GLU A 3 5.45 -28.13 9.45
N ASN A 4 6.24 -27.08 9.63
CA ASN A 4 6.40 -26.39 10.91
C ASN A 4 5.74 -25.01 10.85
N PRO A 5 5.27 -24.48 11.99
CA PRO A 5 4.89 -23.08 12.11
C PRO A 5 6.04 -22.19 11.65
N LEU A 6 5.71 -21.08 11.00
CA LEU A 6 6.68 -20.16 10.42
C LEU A 6 6.37 -18.74 10.85
N SER A 7 7.37 -18.06 11.39
CA SER A 7 7.32 -16.61 11.67
C SER A 7 7.95 -15.87 10.49
N VAL A 8 7.16 -15.01 9.84
CA VAL A 8 7.60 -14.27 8.65
C VAL A 8 7.56 -12.78 8.92
N GLN A 9 8.70 -12.13 8.79
CA GLN A 9 8.76 -10.68 8.73
C GLN A 9 8.34 -10.20 7.34
N MET A 10 7.34 -9.34 7.30
CA MET A 10 6.79 -8.76 6.09
C MET A 10 7.00 -7.25 6.07
N SER A 11 7.12 -6.69 4.89
CA SER A 11 7.21 -5.24 4.69
C SER A 11 6.19 -4.78 3.66
N PHE A 12 5.57 -3.64 3.95
CA PHE A 12 4.72 -2.90 3.04
C PHE A 12 5.31 -1.49 2.88
N TYR A 13 5.28 -0.93 1.66
CA TYR A 13 5.85 0.38 1.41
C TYR A 13 4.76 1.40 1.11
N LEU A 14 4.90 2.57 1.75
CA LEU A 14 4.16 3.78 1.43
C LEU A 14 5.08 4.77 0.74
N GLU A 15 4.57 5.47 -0.25
CA GLU A 15 5.25 6.58 -0.90
C GLU A 15 4.42 7.85 -0.78
N GLU A 16 5.10 8.95 -0.44
CA GLU A 16 4.51 10.28 -0.38
C GLU A 16 5.33 11.24 -1.23
N HIS A 17 4.66 12.03 -2.06
CA HIS A 17 5.31 13.04 -2.89
C HIS A 17 5.64 14.30 -2.08
N ARG A 18 6.92 14.70 -2.06
CA ARG A 18 7.37 15.94 -1.44
C ARG A 18 6.78 17.16 -2.14
N GLY A 19 6.37 18.14 -1.37
CA GLY A 19 5.99 19.46 -1.91
C GLY A 19 4.50 19.65 -2.19
N HIS A 20 3.66 18.71 -1.86
CA HIS A 20 2.23 18.96 -1.78
C HIS A 20 1.91 19.72 -0.49
N MET A 21 1.19 20.84 -0.60
CA MET A 21 0.74 21.62 0.56
C MET A 21 -0.25 20.84 1.46
N ASP A 22 -0.69 19.69 0.99
CA ASP A 22 -1.58 18.76 1.69
C ASP A 22 -0.87 17.48 2.17
N SER A 23 0.46 17.41 2.17
CA SER A 23 1.21 16.33 2.83
C SER A 23 1.13 16.46 4.36
N LEU A 24 -0.07 16.60 4.86
CA LEU A 24 -0.38 16.77 6.29
C LEU A 24 -0.71 15.44 6.97
N VAL A 25 -0.52 14.34 6.29
CA VAL A 25 -0.69 13.05 6.95
C VAL A 25 0.63 12.74 7.63
N ASP A 26 0.66 12.98 8.93
CA ASP A 26 1.67 12.37 9.79
C ASP A 26 1.69 10.88 9.48
N VAL A 27 2.84 10.37 9.02
CA VAL A 27 2.99 8.98 8.58
C VAL A 27 2.55 8.01 9.66
N ASP A 28 2.76 8.35 10.93
CA ASP A 28 2.30 7.54 12.06
C ASP A 28 0.77 7.44 12.12
N SER A 29 0.05 8.45 11.60
CA SER A 29 -1.41 8.45 11.52
C SER A 29 -1.94 7.90 10.18
N ALA A 30 -1.09 7.75 9.16
CA ALA A 30 -1.49 7.24 7.85
C ALA A 30 -1.90 5.77 7.91
N VAL A 31 -1.23 4.97 8.75
CA VAL A 31 -1.54 3.54 8.90
C VAL A 31 -2.58 3.34 9.98
N SER A 32 -3.78 2.97 9.57
CA SER A 32 -4.89 2.74 10.50
C SER A 32 -4.76 1.40 11.22
N SER A 33 -4.37 0.34 10.52
CA SER A 33 -4.22 -0.99 11.12
C SER A 33 -3.47 -1.96 10.21
N ILE A 34 -2.80 -2.91 10.84
CA ILE A 34 -2.35 -4.16 10.22
C ILE A 34 -2.96 -5.30 11.02
N THR A 35 -3.59 -6.24 10.34
CA THR A 35 -4.24 -7.38 11.00
C THR A 35 -3.87 -8.70 10.32
N ALA A 36 -3.86 -9.79 11.10
CA ALA A 36 -3.85 -11.16 10.59
C ALA A 36 -5.09 -11.89 11.11
N ASP A 37 -5.92 -12.40 10.20
CA ASP A 37 -7.23 -13.00 10.51
C ASP A 37 -8.08 -12.10 11.42
N GLY A 38 -8.06 -10.79 11.17
CA GLY A 38 -8.77 -9.78 11.94
C GLY A 38 -8.16 -9.42 13.31
N GLN A 39 -7.06 -10.03 13.71
CA GLN A 39 -6.32 -9.69 14.93
C GLN A 39 -5.24 -8.64 14.61
N SER A 40 -5.20 -7.56 15.39
CA SER A 40 -4.22 -6.49 15.23
C SER A 40 -2.80 -6.98 15.46
N LEU A 41 -1.90 -6.60 14.55
CA LEU A 41 -0.47 -6.86 14.63
C LEU A 41 0.29 -5.58 15.00
N PRO A 42 1.30 -5.66 15.86
CA PRO A 42 2.23 -4.56 16.05
C PRO A 42 3.08 -4.39 14.79
N PHE A 43 3.39 -3.13 14.47
CA PHE A 43 4.25 -2.78 13.34
C PHE A 43 5.17 -1.61 13.70
N THR A 44 6.21 -1.44 12.90
CA THR A 44 7.12 -0.29 12.95
C THR A 44 7.11 0.42 11.61
N ILE A 45 7.29 1.74 11.63
CA ILE A 45 7.43 2.57 10.43
C ILE A 45 8.85 3.11 10.42
N GLN A 46 9.53 3.03 9.29
CA GLN A 46 10.87 3.56 9.09
C GLN A 46 10.96 4.24 7.72
N GLU A 47 11.53 5.43 7.69
CA GLU A 47 11.90 6.07 6.43
C GLU A 47 13.00 5.27 5.74
N VAL A 48 12.86 5.09 4.43
CA VAL A 48 13.79 4.34 3.58
C VAL A 48 14.32 5.26 2.50
N GLU A 49 15.61 5.22 2.27
CA GLU A 49 16.23 5.98 1.18
C GLU A 49 15.59 5.61 -0.17
N THR A 50 15.32 6.63 -0.98
CA THR A 50 14.84 6.50 -2.34
C THR A 50 15.73 7.29 -3.29
N GLU A 51 15.88 6.81 -4.51
CA GLU A 51 16.62 7.51 -5.58
C GLU A 51 15.84 8.73 -6.10
N ASP A 52 14.52 8.74 -5.91
CA ASP A 52 13.67 9.85 -6.31
C ASP A 52 13.58 10.88 -5.19
N ALA A 53 14.26 12.01 -5.39
CA ALA A 53 14.25 13.13 -4.44
C ALA A 53 12.87 13.80 -4.26
N ALA A 54 11.91 13.50 -5.13
CA ALA A 54 10.55 14.04 -5.04
C ALA A 54 9.61 13.16 -4.18
N VAL A 55 10.11 12.01 -3.69
CA VAL A 55 9.30 11.03 -2.98
C VAL A 55 9.95 10.69 -1.64
N ASP A 56 9.16 10.66 -0.58
CA ASP A 56 9.52 10.03 0.68
C ASP A 56 8.94 8.62 0.71
N ARG A 57 9.76 7.64 1.07
CA ARG A 57 9.33 6.25 1.17
C ARG A 57 9.44 5.75 2.59
N PHE A 58 8.40 5.09 3.06
CA PHE A 58 8.33 4.51 4.39
C PHE A 58 8.10 3.01 4.30
N ALA A 59 8.88 2.24 5.04
CA ALA A 59 8.68 0.80 5.19
C ALA A 59 7.90 0.53 6.47
N LEU A 60 6.75 -0.13 6.33
CA LEU A 60 6.02 -0.71 7.45
C LEU A 60 6.47 -2.15 7.60
N THR A 61 7.01 -2.49 8.76
CA THR A 61 7.51 -3.83 9.05
C THR A 61 6.69 -4.47 10.17
N TYR A 62 6.23 -5.67 9.93
CA TYR A 62 5.44 -6.46 10.88
C TYR A 62 5.74 -7.95 10.73
N THR A 63 5.37 -8.74 11.74
CA THR A 63 5.60 -10.18 11.75
C THR A 63 4.28 -10.93 11.74
N VAL A 64 4.19 -11.94 10.89
CA VAL A 64 3.03 -12.83 10.77
C VAL A 64 3.44 -14.25 11.15
N GLU A 65 2.68 -14.83 12.07
CA GLU A 65 2.85 -16.22 12.47
C GLU A 65 1.92 -17.12 11.64
N PHE A 66 2.51 -17.98 10.82
CA PHE A 66 1.78 -18.98 10.03
C PHE A 66 1.75 -20.30 10.76
N PRO A 67 0.58 -20.93 10.97
CA PRO A 67 0.51 -22.28 11.49
C PRO A 67 1.07 -23.30 10.49
N ALA A 68 1.49 -24.45 10.98
CA ALA A 68 1.85 -25.57 10.12
C ALA A 68 0.73 -25.87 9.12
N TRP A 69 1.05 -25.97 7.84
CA TRP A 69 0.10 -26.24 6.74
C TRP A 69 -1.04 -25.22 6.60
N GLY A 70 -0.95 -24.10 7.32
CA GLY A 70 -2.00 -23.08 7.36
C GLY A 70 -1.78 -21.92 6.41
N THR A 71 -2.82 -21.09 6.33
CA THR A 71 -2.84 -19.81 5.63
C THR A 71 -3.22 -18.70 6.61
N ARG A 72 -2.94 -17.45 6.25
CA ARG A 72 -3.37 -16.25 6.96
C ARG A 72 -3.93 -15.25 5.99
N GLU A 73 -5.00 -14.59 6.37
CA GLU A 73 -5.46 -13.37 5.73
C GLU A 73 -4.79 -12.18 6.41
N VAL A 74 -3.97 -11.44 5.66
CA VAL A 74 -3.30 -10.24 6.16
C VAL A 74 -3.93 -9.03 5.50
N ALA A 75 -4.41 -8.08 6.32
CA ALA A 75 -4.97 -6.83 5.83
C ALA A 75 -4.16 -5.65 6.36
N VAL A 76 -3.86 -4.71 5.46
CA VAL A 76 -3.23 -3.42 5.78
C VAL A 76 -4.19 -2.32 5.37
N ALA A 77 -4.61 -1.50 6.34
CA ALA A 77 -5.46 -0.35 6.09
C ALA A 77 -4.65 0.93 6.32
N TYR A 78 -4.62 1.79 5.32
CA TYR A 78 -3.86 3.04 5.36
C TYR A 78 -4.55 4.13 4.55
N LEU A 79 -4.18 5.38 4.83
CA LEU A 79 -4.50 6.55 4.04
C LEU A 79 -3.27 6.90 3.21
N SER A 80 -3.46 7.24 1.96
CA SER A 80 -2.41 7.75 1.08
C SER A 80 -2.88 9.03 0.44
N SER A 81 -1.99 10.00 0.34
CA SER A 81 -2.24 11.19 -0.45
C SER A 81 -2.21 10.81 -1.93
N SER A 82 -3.08 11.44 -2.71
CA SER A 82 -3.04 11.34 -4.17
C SER A 82 -2.19 12.46 -4.74
N TYR A 83 -1.47 12.18 -5.80
CA TYR A 83 -0.79 13.24 -6.55
C TYR A 83 -1.77 13.90 -7.52
N GLY A 84 -2.04 15.20 -7.30
CA GLY A 84 -2.91 15.98 -8.18
C GLY A 84 -2.14 16.60 -9.34
N LEU A 85 -2.49 16.21 -10.56
CA LEU A 85 -1.97 16.80 -11.79
C LEU A 85 -3.03 17.68 -12.44
N ARG A 86 -2.63 18.88 -12.85
CA ARG A 86 -3.49 19.76 -13.63
C ARG A 86 -3.20 19.57 -15.11
N GLU A 87 -4.12 18.95 -15.83
CA GLU A 87 -4.02 18.84 -17.28
C GLU A 87 -4.73 20.03 -17.97
N GLY A 88 -3.96 20.96 -18.49
CA GLY A 88 -4.47 22.17 -19.10
C GLY A 88 -5.12 23.12 -18.11
N THR A 89 -6.21 23.79 -18.52
CA THR A 89 -6.93 24.77 -17.70
C THR A 89 -8.18 24.20 -17.00
N THR A 90 -8.57 22.97 -17.34
CA THR A 90 -9.94 22.51 -17.08
C THR A 90 -10.03 21.24 -16.24
N TYR A 91 -9.01 20.38 -16.24
CA TYR A 91 -9.09 19.07 -15.59
C TYR A 91 -8.04 18.89 -14.49
N TRP A 92 -8.47 18.33 -13.37
CA TRP A 92 -7.62 17.82 -12.34
C TRP A 92 -7.67 16.29 -12.40
N THR A 93 -6.51 15.66 -12.50
CA THR A 93 -6.37 14.21 -12.36
C THR A 93 -5.71 13.91 -11.03
N GLN A 94 -6.16 12.85 -10.39
CA GLN A 94 -5.56 12.32 -9.17
C GLN A 94 -4.87 11.01 -9.51
N GLU A 95 -3.60 10.90 -9.17
CA GLU A 95 -2.82 9.69 -9.38
C GLU A 95 -2.65 8.94 -8.05
N PHE A 96 -2.94 7.65 -8.07
CA PHE A 96 -2.73 6.75 -6.94
C PHE A 96 -1.77 5.66 -7.39
N THR A 97 -0.71 5.47 -6.62
CA THR A 97 0.29 4.44 -6.87
C THR A 97 0.20 3.36 -5.80
N TYR A 98 0.11 2.10 -6.22
CA TYR A 98 0.21 0.95 -5.35
C TYR A 98 1.46 0.15 -5.70
N LEU A 99 2.36 -0.03 -4.73
CA LEU A 99 3.63 -0.71 -4.94
C LEU A 99 3.50 -2.21 -4.74
N LEU A 100 3.72 -2.97 -5.81
CA LEU A 100 3.78 -4.43 -5.78
C LEU A 100 5.19 -4.98 -5.49
N SER A 101 6.18 -4.09 -5.28
CA SER A 101 7.56 -4.48 -5.09
C SER A 101 7.81 -5.50 -3.96
N PRO A 102 7.07 -5.49 -2.83
CA PRO A 102 7.23 -6.52 -1.81
C PRO A 102 6.90 -7.93 -2.31
N ALA A 103 5.94 -8.05 -3.24
CA ALA A 103 5.50 -9.35 -3.76
C ALA A 103 6.59 -10.09 -4.55
N ARG A 104 7.59 -9.40 -5.09
CA ARG A 104 8.73 -10.03 -5.78
C ARG A 104 9.59 -10.95 -4.90
N HIS A 105 9.48 -10.81 -3.59
CA HIS A 105 10.19 -11.62 -2.61
C HIS A 105 9.41 -12.85 -2.19
N TRP A 106 8.18 -13.00 -2.66
CA TRP A 106 7.36 -14.16 -2.38
C TRP A 106 7.76 -15.31 -3.30
N ALA A 107 7.70 -16.53 -2.78
CA ALA A 107 8.02 -17.71 -3.56
C ALA A 107 7.07 -17.92 -4.74
N GLU A 108 5.81 -17.47 -4.56
CA GLU A 108 4.75 -17.60 -5.56
C GLU A 108 3.75 -16.45 -5.38
N PHE A 109 3.27 -15.90 -6.50
CA PHE A 109 2.23 -14.88 -6.53
C PHE A 109 1.02 -15.45 -7.29
N GLY A 110 -0.07 -15.71 -6.59
CA GLY A 110 -1.25 -16.36 -7.16
C GLY A 110 -2.09 -15.42 -8.01
N SER A 111 -2.95 -14.61 -7.38
CA SER A 111 -3.84 -13.67 -8.05
C SER A 111 -3.81 -12.30 -7.37
N LEU A 112 -4.19 -11.27 -8.13
CA LEU A 112 -4.38 -9.91 -7.62
C LEU A 112 -5.77 -9.44 -8.05
N ASP A 113 -6.62 -9.19 -7.06
CA ASP A 113 -7.93 -8.60 -7.25
C ASP A 113 -7.93 -7.18 -6.69
N ILE A 114 -8.23 -6.18 -7.54
CA ILE A 114 -8.29 -4.78 -7.13
C ILE A 114 -9.72 -4.29 -7.27
N THR A 115 -10.27 -3.76 -6.20
CA THR A 115 -11.56 -3.08 -6.19
C THR A 115 -11.36 -1.59 -5.92
N ILE A 116 -11.77 -0.74 -6.86
CA ILE A 116 -11.74 0.70 -6.72
C ILE A 116 -13.16 1.19 -6.44
N ARG A 117 -13.32 1.93 -5.35
CA ARG A 117 -14.58 2.58 -5.00
C ARG A 117 -14.39 4.08 -4.96
N THR A 118 -15.17 4.79 -5.76
CA THR A 118 -15.15 6.25 -5.83
C THR A 118 -16.41 6.83 -5.22
N PRO A 119 -16.35 8.01 -4.60
CA PRO A 119 -17.55 8.70 -4.12
C PRO A 119 -18.44 9.17 -5.29
N GLU A 120 -19.71 9.31 -5.04
CA GLU A 120 -20.65 9.93 -6.00
C GLU A 120 -20.57 11.48 -5.96
N PRO A 121 -20.61 12.18 -7.11
CA PRO A 121 -20.60 11.64 -8.46
C PRO A 121 -19.23 11.07 -8.81
N ALA A 122 -19.23 9.91 -9.46
CA ALA A 122 -18.01 9.15 -9.70
C ALA A 122 -17.02 9.91 -10.60
N PRO A 123 -15.77 10.10 -10.19
CA PRO A 123 -14.73 10.50 -11.10
C PRO A 123 -14.46 9.37 -12.12
N TYR A 124 -14.01 9.76 -13.30
CA TYR A 124 -13.64 8.80 -14.33
C TYR A 124 -12.23 8.27 -14.08
N ILE A 125 -12.01 6.97 -14.33
CA ILE A 125 -10.66 6.43 -14.43
C ILE A 125 -10.15 6.75 -15.85
N VAL A 126 -9.18 7.66 -15.92
CA VAL A 126 -8.62 8.13 -17.19
C VAL A 126 -7.51 7.20 -17.69
N ARG A 127 -6.74 6.64 -16.76
CA ARG A 127 -5.60 5.75 -17.05
C ARG A 127 -5.48 4.70 -15.95
N SER A 128 -5.09 3.49 -16.35
CA SER A 128 -4.68 2.42 -15.44
C SER A 128 -3.49 1.68 -16.04
N SER A 129 -2.53 1.28 -15.21
CA SER A 129 -1.46 0.37 -15.61
C SER A 129 -1.92 -1.09 -15.70
N LEU A 130 -3.08 -1.39 -15.13
CA LEU A 130 -3.72 -2.70 -15.21
C LEU A 130 -4.88 -2.65 -16.21
N PRO A 131 -5.16 -3.77 -16.94
CA PRO A 131 -6.34 -3.85 -17.77
C PRO A 131 -7.58 -3.67 -16.89
N LEU A 132 -8.42 -2.71 -17.24
CA LEU A 132 -9.74 -2.55 -16.64
C LEU A 132 -10.74 -3.42 -17.42
N PRO A 133 -11.74 -4.00 -16.76
CA PRO A 133 -12.78 -4.78 -17.41
C PRO A 133 -13.64 -3.93 -18.34
#